data_972a6fc6fcf998a7d741f1b5e6d13254
#
_entry.id   972a6fc6fcf998a7d741f1b5e6d13254
#
_cell.length_a   1.000
_cell.length_b   1.000
_cell.length_c   1.000
_cell.angle_alpha   90.00
_cell.angle_beta   90.00
_cell.angle_gamma   90.00
#
_symmetry.space_group_name_H-M   'P 1'
#
loop_
_entity.id
_entity.type
_entity.pdbx_description
1 polymer ?
#
loop_
_entity_poly.entity_id
_entity_poly.type
_entity_poly.pdbx_seq_one_letter_code
_entity_poly.pdbx_strand_id
1 'polypeptide(L)'
;MSSHAAPETLARIAGLSTLPGAPKESVLVMIDPQREYQGRLRLTGIADAVGEGARLLAFARFARIPVIHVLHHGRPGSPVFDPASDGARFIDELAPLEHESVLTKSLPNAFAGTELAQRIRATGRQHLIIAGFATHMCVSATARAALDLGFRSTVVAGATATRDLPNPSGEGVTAAAIIQQGTLAALSDRFSVVIQDTAVLEERARHAAKVE
;
A
#
# COMPACT_ATOMS: atom_id res chain seq x y z
N MET A 1 -11.51 -7.87 -37.99
CA MET A 1 -10.79 -7.56 -36.74
C MET A 1 -11.61 -8.14 -35.61
N SER A 2 -11.17 -9.28 -35.04
CA SER A 2 -11.85 -9.90 -33.90
C SER A 2 -11.74 -8.98 -32.70
N SER A 3 -12.84 -8.43 -32.22
CA SER A 3 -12.87 -7.72 -30.94
C SER A 3 -12.69 -8.76 -29.85
N HIS A 4 -11.45 -8.98 -29.39
CA HIS A 4 -11.23 -9.75 -28.16
C HIS A 4 -11.79 -8.93 -27.00
N ALA A 5 -12.78 -9.49 -26.31
CA ALA A 5 -13.23 -8.92 -25.04
C ALA A 5 -12.02 -8.78 -24.11
N ALA A 6 -11.96 -7.69 -23.34
CA ALA A 6 -10.91 -7.52 -22.35
C ALA A 6 -10.89 -8.69 -21.36
N PRO A 7 -9.71 -9.21 -20.97
CA PRO A 7 -9.63 -10.31 -20.01
C PRO A 7 -10.25 -9.90 -18.67
N GLU A 8 -10.97 -10.82 -18.04
CA GLU A 8 -11.53 -10.64 -16.72
C GLU A 8 -10.53 -11.09 -15.63
N THR A 9 -10.57 -10.43 -14.48
CA THR A 9 -9.76 -10.84 -13.31
C THR A 9 -10.34 -12.09 -12.65
N LEU A 10 -9.49 -12.89 -12.01
CA LEU A 10 -9.92 -14.04 -11.22
C LEU A 10 -10.90 -13.64 -10.11
N ALA A 11 -10.70 -12.47 -9.50
CA ALA A 11 -11.62 -11.93 -8.51
C ALA A 11 -13.03 -11.76 -9.06
N ARG A 12 -13.16 -11.19 -10.28
CA ARG A 12 -14.45 -10.99 -10.95
C ARG A 12 -15.09 -12.31 -11.34
N ILE A 13 -14.32 -13.22 -11.92
CA ILE A 13 -14.80 -14.59 -12.30
C ILE A 13 -15.33 -15.33 -11.06
N ALA A 14 -14.66 -15.15 -9.90
CA ALA A 14 -15.07 -15.75 -8.63
C ALA A 14 -16.23 -15.00 -7.93
N GLY A 15 -16.83 -13.98 -8.56
CA GLY A 15 -17.94 -13.21 -7.99
C GLY A 15 -17.55 -12.34 -6.78
N LEU A 16 -16.27 -12.04 -6.60
CA LEU A 16 -15.82 -11.17 -5.52
C LEU A 16 -16.11 -9.70 -5.83
N SER A 17 -16.37 -8.93 -4.77
CA SER A 17 -16.56 -7.48 -4.91
C SER A 17 -15.30 -6.82 -5.46
N THR A 18 -15.47 -6.01 -6.49
CA THR A 18 -14.44 -5.13 -7.06
C THR A 18 -14.50 -3.70 -6.51
N LEU A 19 -15.37 -3.46 -5.53
CA LEU A 19 -15.49 -2.16 -4.87
C LEU A 19 -14.49 -2.06 -3.71
N PRO A 20 -13.88 -0.88 -3.51
CA PRO A 20 -13.03 -0.63 -2.34
C PRO A 20 -13.84 -0.74 -1.04
N GLY A 21 -13.17 -1.02 0.06
CA GLY A 21 -13.81 -1.10 1.39
C GLY A 21 -14.49 0.22 1.77
N ALA A 22 -15.64 0.10 2.46
CA ALA A 22 -16.27 1.27 3.04
C ALA A 22 -15.41 1.84 4.19
N PRO A 23 -15.41 3.17 4.44
CA PRO A 23 -14.60 3.77 5.50
C PRO A 23 -14.80 3.12 6.87
N LYS A 24 -16.05 2.80 7.22
CA LYS A 24 -16.40 2.17 8.51
C LYS A 24 -15.85 0.75 8.69
N GLU A 25 -15.48 0.08 7.61
CA GLU A 25 -14.96 -1.29 7.60
C GLU A 25 -13.44 -1.35 7.43
N SER A 26 -12.80 -0.20 7.17
CA SER A 26 -11.44 -0.11 6.71
C SER A 26 -10.45 0.37 7.77
N VAL A 27 -9.21 -0.12 7.69
CA VAL A 27 -8.01 0.38 8.39
C VAL A 27 -7.01 0.81 7.33
N LEU A 28 -6.43 1.99 7.44
CA LEU A 28 -5.34 2.43 6.59
C LEU A 28 -4.01 1.88 7.12
N VAL A 29 -3.28 1.19 6.28
CA VAL A 29 -1.91 0.70 6.55
C VAL A 29 -0.94 1.43 5.63
N MET A 30 -0.15 2.34 6.21
CA MET A 30 0.91 3.07 5.52
C MET A 30 2.22 2.27 5.64
N ILE A 31 2.68 1.73 4.51
CA ILE A 31 3.83 0.81 4.47
C ILE A 31 5.10 1.58 4.11
N ASP A 32 6.07 1.57 5.01
CA ASP A 32 7.42 2.10 4.84
C ASP A 32 7.46 3.53 4.24
N PRO A 33 6.71 4.51 4.79
CA PRO A 33 6.72 5.89 4.29
C PRO A 33 7.99 6.61 4.76
N GLN A 34 9.17 6.13 4.32
CA GLN A 34 10.49 6.48 4.86
C GLN A 34 11.34 7.27 3.86
N ARG A 35 12.16 8.18 4.37
CA ARG A 35 13.07 9.05 3.61
C ARG A 35 14.09 8.27 2.77
N GLU A 36 14.37 7.01 3.10
CA GLU A 36 15.22 6.13 2.29
C GLU A 36 14.78 6.10 0.82
N TYR A 37 13.46 6.16 0.57
CA TYR A 37 12.86 6.16 -0.77
C TYR A 37 12.90 7.51 -1.49
N GLN A 38 13.27 8.58 -0.80
CA GLN A 38 13.58 9.89 -1.41
C GLN A 38 15.08 10.06 -1.66
N GLY A 39 15.91 9.27 -0.95
CA GLY A 39 17.36 9.29 -0.98
C GLY A 39 17.98 8.14 -1.77
N ARG A 40 18.67 7.25 -1.08
CA ARG A 40 19.47 6.16 -1.67
C ARG A 40 18.68 5.17 -2.52
N LEU A 41 17.47 4.82 -2.09
CA LEU A 41 16.56 3.94 -2.84
C LEU A 41 15.49 4.73 -3.60
N ARG A 42 15.85 5.90 -4.12
CA ARG A 42 14.90 6.81 -4.76
C ARG A 42 13.96 6.08 -5.72
N LEU A 43 12.66 6.26 -5.49
CA LEU A 43 11.60 5.70 -6.32
C LEU A 43 11.21 6.68 -7.44
N THR A 44 10.84 6.14 -8.58
CA THR A 44 10.27 6.92 -9.68
C THR A 44 8.88 7.42 -9.31
N GLY A 45 8.62 8.71 -9.48
CA GLY A 45 7.33 9.33 -9.13
C GLY A 45 7.09 9.46 -7.62
N ILE A 46 8.14 9.38 -6.78
CA ILE A 46 7.99 9.43 -5.31
C ILE A 46 7.29 10.70 -4.81
N ALA A 47 7.52 11.85 -5.44
CA ALA A 47 6.90 13.11 -5.00
C ALA A 47 5.37 13.08 -5.18
N ASP A 48 4.90 12.58 -6.33
CA ASP A 48 3.47 12.44 -6.61
C ASP A 48 2.83 11.42 -5.65
N ALA A 49 3.51 10.30 -5.41
CA ALA A 49 3.03 9.26 -4.50
C ALA A 49 2.98 9.73 -3.04
N VAL A 50 3.91 10.58 -2.61
CA VAL A 50 3.88 11.23 -1.30
C VAL A 50 2.70 12.19 -1.21
N GLY A 51 2.48 13.02 -2.24
CA GLY A 51 1.33 13.94 -2.29
C GLY A 51 -0.01 13.20 -2.20
N GLU A 52 -0.16 12.10 -2.93
CA GLU A 52 -1.36 11.26 -2.87
C GLU A 52 -1.49 10.52 -1.52
N GLY A 53 -0.38 10.04 -0.95
CA GLY A 53 -0.33 9.46 0.38
C GLY A 53 -0.78 10.44 1.47
N ALA A 54 -0.37 11.71 1.37
CA ALA A 54 -0.79 12.77 2.28
C ALA A 54 -2.31 13.06 2.15
N ARG A 55 -2.85 13.09 0.92
CA ARG A 55 -4.31 13.18 0.69
C ARG A 55 -5.04 12.00 1.33
N LEU A 56 -4.54 10.80 1.14
CA LEU A 56 -5.12 9.58 1.71
C LEU A 56 -5.13 9.62 3.24
N LEU A 57 -4.04 10.06 3.87
CA LEU A 57 -3.96 10.26 5.32
C LEU A 57 -4.98 11.28 5.80
N ALA A 58 -5.08 12.43 5.12
CA ALA A 58 -6.07 13.46 5.46
C ALA A 58 -7.51 12.93 5.36
N PHE A 59 -7.83 12.17 4.29
CA PHE A 59 -9.12 11.51 4.14
C PHE A 59 -9.38 10.49 5.25
N ALA A 60 -8.42 9.63 5.56
CA ALA A 60 -8.56 8.61 6.59
C ALA A 60 -8.83 9.23 7.98
N ARG A 61 -8.08 10.27 8.32
CA ARG A 61 -8.25 11.04 9.56
C ARG A 61 -9.62 11.72 9.63
N PHE A 62 -10.04 12.38 8.58
CA PHE A 62 -11.36 12.99 8.47
C PHE A 62 -12.50 11.95 8.61
N ALA A 63 -12.38 10.83 7.91
CA ALA A 63 -13.36 9.74 7.92
C ALA A 63 -13.26 8.83 9.16
N ARG A 64 -12.36 9.14 10.12
CA ARG A 64 -12.11 8.35 11.34
C ARG A 64 -11.75 6.89 11.03
N ILE A 65 -10.99 6.68 9.96
CA ILE A 65 -10.40 5.39 9.63
C ILE A 65 -9.15 5.25 10.51
N PRO A 66 -9.01 4.18 11.32
CA PRO A 66 -7.77 3.92 12.05
C PRO A 66 -6.58 3.84 11.10
N VAL A 67 -5.47 4.48 11.49
CA VAL A 67 -4.23 4.49 10.72
C VAL A 67 -3.16 3.71 11.47
N ILE A 68 -2.49 2.82 10.76
CA ILE A 68 -1.33 2.07 11.25
C ILE A 68 -0.17 2.35 10.30
N HIS A 69 0.89 2.93 10.83
CA HIS A 69 2.15 3.15 10.12
C HIS A 69 3.09 1.98 10.36
N VAL A 70 3.74 1.52 9.30
CA VAL A 70 4.74 0.45 9.37
C VAL A 70 6.07 1.01 8.88
N LEU A 71 7.13 0.86 9.67
CA LEU A 71 8.50 1.18 9.31
C LEU A 71 9.29 -0.09 9.02
N HIS A 72 10.10 -0.07 7.99
CA HIS A 72 11.11 -1.09 7.76
C HIS A 72 12.40 -0.71 8.45
N HIS A 73 12.92 -1.58 9.31
CA HIS A 73 14.25 -1.44 9.90
C HIS A 73 15.13 -2.60 9.43
N GLY A 74 16.26 -2.25 8.83
CA GLY A 74 17.36 -3.16 8.60
C GLY A 74 18.13 -3.45 9.90
N ARG A 75 19.24 -4.18 9.80
CA ARG A 75 20.15 -4.35 10.94
C ARG A 75 20.87 -3.04 11.22
N PRO A 76 21.24 -2.74 12.49
CA PRO A 76 22.09 -1.60 12.80
C PRO A 76 23.37 -1.61 11.94
N GLY A 77 23.72 -0.48 11.35
CA GLY A 77 24.84 -0.34 10.43
C GLY A 77 24.60 -0.84 9.01
N SER A 78 23.38 -1.27 8.66
CA SER A 78 23.08 -1.69 7.29
C SER A 78 23.12 -0.50 6.32
N PRO A 79 23.46 -0.72 5.03
CA PRO A 79 23.59 0.34 4.05
C PRO A 79 22.26 1.02 3.71
N VAL A 80 21.12 0.40 4.05
CA VAL A 80 19.75 0.92 3.82
C VAL A 80 18.90 0.58 5.04
N PHE A 81 17.96 1.45 5.37
CA PHE A 81 17.02 1.29 6.49
C PHE A 81 17.72 1.06 7.85
N ASP A 82 18.95 1.56 8.02
CA ASP A 82 19.60 1.56 9.31
C ASP A 82 18.76 2.39 10.30
N PRO A 83 18.31 1.80 11.43
CA PRO A 83 17.47 2.50 12.40
C PRO A 83 18.04 3.84 12.90
N ALA A 84 19.37 3.99 12.90
CA ALA A 84 20.06 5.21 13.32
C ALA A 84 20.17 6.26 12.21
N SER A 85 19.84 5.93 10.95
CA SER A 85 19.98 6.84 9.81
C SER A 85 18.78 7.77 9.65
N ASP A 86 19.01 8.93 8.99
CA ASP A 86 17.89 9.80 8.58
C ASP A 86 16.98 9.12 7.57
N GLY A 87 17.50 8.21 6.73
CA GLY A 87 16.73 7.41 5.78
C GLY A 87 15.66 6.54 6.41
N ALA A 88 15.86 6.08 7.65
CA ALA A 88 14.89 5.26 8.38
C ALA A 88 13.71 6.09 8.94
N ARG A 89 13.82 7.43 8.98
CA ARG A 89 12.77 8.30 9.50
C ARG A 89 11.60 8.42 8.54
N PHE A 90 10.44 8.80 9.05
CA PHE A 90 9.28 9.12 8.22
C PHE A 90 9.56 10.26 7.25
N ILE A 91 8.96 10.20 6.07
CA ILE A 91 8.73 11.36 5.21
C ILE A 91 7.77 12.28 5.96
N ASP A 92 8.09 13.57 6.06
CA ASP A 92 7.38 14.49 6.95
C ASP A 92 5.88 14.59 6.64
N GLU A 93 5.52 14.61 5.36
CA GLU A 93 4.13 14.66 4.89
C GLU A 93 3.32 13.37 5.21
N LEU A 94 4.01 12.28 5.48
CA LEU A 94 3.43 10.98 5.77
C LEU A 94 3.65 10.55 7.23
N ALA A 95 4.11 11.46 8.07
CA ALA A 95 4.37 11.18 9.49
C ALA A 95 3.09 10.86 10.27
N PRO A 96 3.17 9.95 11.26
CA PRO A 96 2.05 9.63 12.12
C PRO A 96 1.71 10.81 13.05
N LEU A 97 0.44 10.89 13.43
CA LEU A 97 0.01 11.67 14.59
C LEU A 97 0.30 10.89 15.88
N GLU A 98 0.38 11.60 17.01
CA GLU A 98 0.76 11.03 18.31
C GLU A 98 -0.08 9.81 18.72
N HIS A 99 -1.37 9.79 18.37
CA HIS A 99 -2.30 8.73 18.69
C HIS A 99 -2.36 7.60 17.65
N GLU A 100 -1.67 7.75 16.53
CA GLU A 100 -1.65 6.74 15.46
C GLU A 100 -0.65 5.63 15.78
N SER A 101 -1.01 4.41 15.40
CA SER A 101 -0.20 3.23 15.69
C SER A 101 1.03 3.17 14.78
N VAL A 102 2.19 2.92 15.37
CA VAL A 102 3.44 2.67 14.64
C VAL A 102 3.94 1.26 14.95
N LEU A 103 4.33 0.53 13.91
CA LEU A 103 4.95 -0.79 13.98
C LEU A 103 6.28 -0.79 13.23
N THR A 104 7.19 -1.64 13.66
CA THR A 104 8.45 -1.87 12.95
C THR A 104 8.50 -3.32 12.45
N LYS A 105 8.95 -3.49 11.21
CA LYS A 105 9.20 -4.79 10.58
C LYS A 105 10.62 -4.90 10.06
N SER A 106 11.09 -6.13 9.83
CA SER A 106 12.38 -6.41 9.19
C SER A 106 12.28 -7.23 7.91
N LEU A 107 11.05 -7.62 7.54
CA LEU A 107 10.75 -8.39 6.33
C LEU A 107 9.83 -7.60 5.40
N PRO A 108 9.79 -7.89 4.10
CA PRO A 108 8.88 -7.21 3.16
C PRO A 108 7.41 -7.28 3.56
N ASN A 109 6.93 -8.46 3.95
CA ASN A 109 5.57 -8.65 4.43
C ASN A 109 5.39 -8.03 5.82
N ALA A 110 4.50 -7.03 5.93
CA ALA A 110 4.27 -6.30 7.17
C ALA A 110 3.62 -7.13 8.29
N PHE A 111 3.04 -8.28 7.98
CA PHE A 111 2.50 -9.20 8.97
C PHE A 111 3.56 -10.12 9.58
N ALA A 112 4.66 -10.33 8.86
CA ALA A 112 5.68 -11.30 9.27
C ALA A 112 6.50 -10.78 10.47
N GLY A 113 6.37 -11.44 11.60
CA GLY A 113 7.08 -11.10 12.84
C GLY A 113 6.63 -9.79 13.49
N THR A 114 5.38 -9.34 13.21
CA THR A 114 4.80 -8.13 13.79
C THR A 114 3.43 -8.39 14.39
N GLU A 115 2.92 -7.42 15.15
CA GLU A 115 1.56 -7.44 15.70
C GLU A 115 0.50 -6.86 14.75
N LEU A 116 0.81 -6.63 13.45
CA LEU A 116 -0.09 -5.93 12.53
C LEU A 116 -1.47 -6.59 12.47
N ALA A 117 -1.54 -7.91 12.31
CA ALA A 117 -2.81 -8.63 12.24
C ALA A 117 -3.64 -8.48 13.54
N GLN A 118 -2.97 -8.51 14.69
CA GLN A 118 -3.62 -8.33 15.99
C GLN A 118 -4.19 -6.92 16.13
N ARG A 119 -3.41 -5.89 15.76
CA ARG A 119 -3.84 -4.49 15.82
C ARG A 119 -5.02 -4.20 14.88
N ILE A 120 -5.00 -4.76 13.67
CA ILE A 120 -6.12 -4.65 12.74
C ILE A 120 -7.38 -5.30 13.36
N ARG A 121 -7.29 -6.53 13.84
CA ARG A 121 -8.42 -7.24 14.47
C ARG A 121 -8.99 -6.53 15.69
N ALA A 122 -8.12 -5.88 16.47
CA ALA A 122 -8.55 -5.08 17.63
C ALA A 122 -9.43 -3.87 17.25
N THR A 123 -9.37 -3.39 16.01
CA THR A 123 -10.28 -2.34 15.50
C THR A 123 -11.68 -2.86 15.17
N GLY A 124 -11.90 -4.17 15.14
CA GLY A 124 -13.13 -4.81 14.66
C GLY A 124 -13.32 -4.73 13.14
N ARG A 125 -12.33 -4.25 12.39
CA ARG A 125 -12.39 -4.01 10.94
C ARG A 125 -11.65 -5.12 10.18
N GLN A 126 -12.10 -5.40 8.96
CA GLN A 126 -11.57 -6.51 8.16
C GLN A 126 -11.09 -6.10 6.76
N HIS A 127 -11.19 -4.81 6.41
CA HIS A 127 -10.74 -4.29 5.13
C HIS A 127 -9.53 -3.38 5.33
N LEU A 128 -8.48 -3.59 4.54
CA LEU A 128 -7.29 -2.77 4.57
C LEU A 128 -7.29 -1.80 3.39
N ILE A 129 -6.96 -0.56 3.65
CA ILE A 129 -6.51 0.37 2.61
C ILE A 129 -4.99 0.38 2.72
N ILE A 130 -4.30 0.02 1.65
CA ILE A 130 -2.84 -0.14 1.63
C ILE A 130 -2.23 0.94 0.72
N ALA A 131 -1.26 1.66 1.25
CA ALA A 131 -0.44 2.63 0.54
C ALA A 131 1.01 2.58 1.06
N GLY A 132 1.93 3.27 0.39
CA GLY A 132 3.34 3.34 0.77
C GLY A 132 4.27 2.62 -0.20
N PHE A 133 5.45 2.16 0.26
CA PHE A 133 6.59 1.85 -0.59
C PHE A 133 7.25 0.50 -0.24
N ALA A 134 7.95 -0.14 -1.17
CA ALA A 134 7.80 0.01 -2.63
C ALA A 134 6.71 -0.93 -3.14
N THR A 135 6.03 -0.53 -4.21
CA THR A 135 4.87 -1.27 -4.77
C THR A 135 5.17 -2.75 -5.01
N HIS A 136 6.27 -3.04 -5.71
CA HIS A 136 6.66 -4.41 -6.08
C HIS A 136 7.17 -5.25 -4.91
N MET A 137 7.47 -4.62 -3.78
CA MET A 137 8.12 -5.27 -2.63
C MET A 137 7.16 -5.32 -1.42
N CYS A 138 7.28 -4.37 -0.51
CA CYS A 138 6.56 -4.41 0.77
C CYS A 138 5.04 -4.26 0.61
N VAL A 139 4.58 -3.42 -0.33
CA VAL A 139 3.16 -3.28 -0.64
C VAL A 139 2.59 -4.58 -1.19
N SER A 140 3.22 -5.15 -2.24
CA SER A 140 2.77 -6.40 -2.85
C SER A 140 2.83 -7.58 -1.89
N ALA A 141 3.90 -7.73 -1.11
CA ALA A 141 4.04 -8.81 -0.13
C ALA A 141 2.96 -8.74 0.95
N THR A 142 2.67 -7.52 1.44
CA THR A 142 1.65 -7.32 2.49
C THR A 142 0.24 -7.53 1.95
N ALA A 143 -0.07 -7.05 0.75
CA ALA A 143 -1.39 -7.24 0.13
C ALA A 143 -1.72 -8.72 -0.12
N ARG A 144 -0.73 -9.53 -0.53
CA ARG A 144 -0.89 -10.99 -0.70
C ARG A 144 -1.11 -11.68 0.64
N ALA A 145 -0.28 -11.37 1.63
CA ALA A 145 -0.42 -11.95 2.97
C ALA A 145 -1.73 -11.53 3.66
N ALA A 146 -2.26 -10.34 3.36
CA ALA A 146 -3.56 -9.91 3.87
C ALA A 146 -4.66 -10.90 3.45
N LEU A 147 -4.68 -11.35 2.19
CA LEU A 147 -5.63 -12.33 1.70
C LEU A 147 -5.49 -13.67 2.43
N ASP A 148 -4.26 -14.16 2.61
CA ASP A 148 -3.98 -15.43 3.31
C ASP A 148 -4.47 -15.39 4.77
N LEU A 149 -4.46 -14.21 5.39
CA LEU A 149 -4.92 -13.96 6.76
C LEU A 149 -6.43 -13.66 6.87
N GLY A 150 -7.17 -13.72 5.76
CA GLY A 150 -8.61 -13.49 5.69
C GLY A 150 -9.02 -12.02 5.63
N PHE A 151 -8.08 -11.09 5.42
CA PHE A 151 -8.40 -9.68 5.21
C PHE A 151 -8.69 -9.40 3.75
N ARG A 152 -9.63 -8.48 3.50
CA ARG A 152 -9.79 -7.86 2.18
C ARG A 152 -8.91 -6.62 2.11
N SER A 153 -8.46 -6.26 0.90
CA SER A 153 -7.65 -5.06 0.77
C SER A 153 -7.97 -4.25 -0.49
N THR A 154 -7.68 -2.95 -0.38
CA THR A 154 -7.68 -1.98 -1.46
C THR A 154 -6.29 -1.35 -1.50
N VAL A 155 -5.61 -1.40 -2.64
CA VAL A 155 -4.35 -0.69 -2.87
C VAL A 155 -4.64 0.60 -3.61
N VAL A 156 -4.15 1.72 -3.08
CA VAL A 156 -4.25 3.04 -3.72
C VAL A 156 -3.01 3.24 -4.59
N ALA A 157 -3.14 3.01 -5.90
CA ALA A 157 -2.03 2.99 -6.85
C ALA A 157 -1.22 4.29 -6.84
N GLY A 158 -1.90 5.45 -6.85
CA GLY A 158 -1.27 6.77 -6.82
C GLY A 158 -0.49 7.06 -5.54
N ALA A 159 -0.81 6.36 -4.43
CA ALA A 159 -0.07 6.46 -3.16
C ALA A 159 1.00 5.37 -3.02
N THR A 160 1.43 4.75 -4.12
CA THR A 160 2.52 3.76 -4.18
C THR A 160 3.51 4.13 -5.27
N ALA A 161 4.76 3.73 -5.11
CA ALA A 161 5.82 3.96 -6.10
C ALA A 161 6.82 2.81 -6.12
N THR A 162 7.55 2.68 -7.24
CA THR A 162 8.62 1.71 -7.43
C THR A 162 9.83 2.35 -8.12
N ARG A 163 10.83 1.57 -8.44
CA ARG A 163 12.05 2.01 -9.11
C ARG A 163 12.43 1.08 -10.24
N ASP A 164 13.34 1.51 -11.07
CA ASP A 164 13.98 0.66 -12.06
C ASP A 164 14.70 -0.49 -11.35
N LEU A 165 14.65 -1.68 -11.93
CA LEU A 165 15.35 -2.86 -11.43
C LEU A 165 16.28 -3.44 -12.50
N PRO A 166 17.41 -4.06 -12.11
CA PRO A 166 18.21 -4.84 -13.05
C PRO A 166 17.32 -5.90 -13.71
N ASN A 167 17.51 -6.11 -15.00
CA ASN A 167 16.82 -7.20 -15.68
C ASN A 167 17.32 -8.54 -15.14
N PRO A 168 16.45 -9.49 -14.78
CA PRO A 168 16.85 -10.82 -14.28
C PRO A 168 17.74 -11.60 -15.26
N SER A 169 17.70 -11.31 -16.57
CA SER A 169 18.60 -11.90 -17.55
C SER A 169 20.07 -11.47 -17.40
N GLY A 170 20.36 -10.47 -16.56
CA GLY A 170 21.70 -9.95 -16.32
C GLY A 170 22.09 -8.77 -17.23
N GLU A 171 21.30 -8.46 -18.25
CA GLU A 171 21.53 -7.34 -19.17
C GLU A 171 20.35 -6.36 -19.18
N GLY A 172 20.67 -5.06 -19.08
CA GLY A 172 19.68 -3.99 -19.15
C GLY A 172 18.88 -3.76 -17.87
N VAL A 173 17.81 -2.99 -18.02
CA VAL A 173 16.97 -2.49 -16.93
C VAL A 173 15.50 -2.74 -17.24
N THR A 174 14.76 -3.21 -16.27
CA THR A 174 13.30 -3.21 -16.30
C THR A 174 12.81 -1.89 -15.70
N ALA A 175 12.18 -1.06 -16.52
CA ALA A 175 11.74 0.26 -16.13
C ALA A 175 10.67 0.22 -15.01
N ALA A 176 10.72 1.20 -14.12
CA ALA A 176 9.77 1.34 -13.02
C ALA A 176 8.31 1.31 -13.48
N ALA A 177 7.99 1.93 -14.61
CA ALA A 177 6.63 1.93 -15.16
C ALA A 177 6.12 0.52 -15.47
N ILE A 178 6.96 -0.36 -16.03
CA ILE A 178 6.62 -1.75 -16.33
C ILE A 178 6.40 -2.53 -15.01
N ILE A 179 7.29 -2.34 -14.04
CA ILE A 179 7.21 -3.00 -12.73
C ILE A 179 5.95 -2.55 -11.98
N GLN A 180 5.67 -1.24 -11.98
CA GLN A 180 4.48 -0.67 -11.35
C GLN A 180 3.21 -1.27 -11.93
N GLN A 181 3.07 -1.18 -13.25
CA GLN A 181 1.91 -1.69 -13.97
C GLN A 181 1.71 -3.20 -13.76
N GLY A 182 2.78 -3.98 -13.94
CA GLY A 182 2.73 -5.45 -13.77
C GLY A 182 2.38 -5.87 -12.35
N THR A 183 2.95 -5.17 -11.35
CA THR A 183 2.65 -5.47 -9.94
C THR A 183 1.20 -5.14 -9.60
N LEU A 184 0.70 -3.97 -9.98
CA LEU A 184 -0.68 -3.56 -9.70
C LEU A 184 -1.69 -4.45 -10.46
N ALA A 185 -1.40 -4.81 -11.72
CA ALA A 185 -2.22 -5.76 -12.48
C ALA A 185 -2.30 -7.13 -11.78
N ALA A 186 -1.16 -7.67 -11.34
CA ALA A 186 -1.11 -8.94 -10.62
C ALA A 186 -1.86 -8.89 -9.28
N LEU A 187 -1.80 -7.76 -8.56
CA LEU A 187 -2.57 -7.57 -7.33
C LEU A 187 -4.07 -7.49 -7.60
N SER A 188 -4.48 -6.79 -8.66
CA SER A 188 -5.89 -6.63 -9.02
C SER A 188 -6.55 -7.91 -9.51
N ASP A 189 -5.78 -8.87 -9.99
CA ASP A 189 -6.33 -10.15 -10.49
C ASP A 189 -7.04 -10.94 -9.38
N ARG A 190 -6.46 -11.00 -8.17
CA ARG A 190 -7.01 -11.82 -7.09
C ARG A 190 -6.86 -11.25 -5.69
N PHE A 191 -5.81 -10.47 -5.42
CA PHE A 191 -5.36 -10.18 -4.06
C PHE A 191 -6.00 -8.94 -3.46
N SER A 192 -6.22 -7.89 -4.27
CA SER A 192 -6.68 -6.58 -3.80
C SER A 192 -7.55 -5.89 -4.83
N VAL A 193 -8.48 -5.09 -4.39
CA VAL A 193 -9.03 -4.03 -5.25
C VAL A 193 -7.94 -2.98 -5.47
N VAL A 194 -7.64 -2.63 -6.70
CA VAL A 194 -6.68 -1.55 -7.01
C VAL A 194 -7.46 -0.35 -7.51
N ILE A 195 -7.31 0.77 -6.84
CA ILE A 195 -7.91 2.06 -7.22
C ILE A 195 -6.81 3.05 -7.58
N GLN A 196 -7.13 4.03 -8.41
CA GLN A 196 -6.13 4.98 -8.88
C GLN A 196 -5.69 5.95 -7.78
N ASP A 197 -6.65 6.54 -7.07
CA ASP A 197 -6.40 7.60 -6.10
C ASP A 197 -7.45 7.62 -4.97
N THR A 198 -7.29 8.56 -4.05
CA THR A 198 -8.17 8.77 -2.88
C THR A 198 -9.58 9.23 -3.29
N ALA A 199 -9.74 9.89 -4.44
CA ALA A 199 -11.05 10.39 -4.87
C ALA A 199 -12.08 9.26 -4.99
N VAL A 200 -11.66 8.05 -5.36
CA VAL A 200 -12.51 6.86 -5.43
C VAL A 200 -13.06 6.49 -4.04
N LEU A 201 -12.24 6.61 -2.98
CA LEU A 201 -12.68 6.37 -1.60
C LEU A 201 -13.60 7.48 -1.09
N GLU A 202 -13.32 8.72 -1.43
CA GLU A 202 -14.16 9.87 -1.10
C GLU A 202 -15.56 9.75 -1.74
N GLU A 203 -15.61 9.31 -3.00
CA GLU A 203 -16.88 9.05 -3.69
C GLU A 203 -17.65 7.91 -3.03
N ARG A 204 -16.95 6.82 -2.69
CA ARG A 204 -17.52 5.68 -1.97
C ARG A 204 -18.12 6.09 -0.63
N ALA A 205 -17.43 6.97 0.13
CA ALA A 205 -17.90 7.49 1.41
C ALA A 205 -19.18 8.33 1.24
N ARG A 206 -19.21 9.21 0.22
CA ARG A 206 -20.41 10.02 -0.08
C ARG A 206 -21.63 9.19 -0.44
N HIS A 207 -21.44 8.07 -1.17
CA HIS A 207 -22.55 7.18 -1.51
C HIS A 207 -23.08 6.42 -0.29
N ALA A 208 -22.18 5.95 0.60
CA ALA A 208 -22.58 5.27 1.82
C ALA A 208 -23.44 6.18 2.75
N ALA A 209 -23.06 7.45 2.87
CA ALA A 209 -23.77 8.43 3.70
C ALA A 209 -25.18 8.82 3.17
N LYS A 210 -25.51 8.51 1.90
CA LYS A 210 -26.85 8.78 1.32
C LYS A 210 -27.82 7.63 1.49
N VAL A 211 -27.36 6.47 1.93
CA VAL A 211 -28.15 5.23 2.06
C VAL A 211 -28.52 4.94 3.53
N GLU A 212 -27.87 5.62 4.47
CA GLU A 212 -28.18 5.63 5.90
C GLU A 212 -29.20 6.74 6.23
#